data_3e8399b3d20b0f944e0430a464e631d6
#
_entry.id   3e8399b3d20b0f944e0430a464e631d6
#
_cell.length_a   1.000
_cell.length_b   1.000
_cell.length_c   1.000
_cell.angle_alpha   90.00
_cell.angle_beta   90.00
_cell.angle_gamma   90.00
#
_symmetry.space_group_name_H-M   'P 1'
#
loop_
_entity.id
_entity.type
_entity.pdbx_description
1 polymer ?
#
loop_
_entity_poly.entity_id
_entity_poly.type
_entity_poly.pdbx_seq_one_letter_code
_entity_poly.pdbx_strand_id
1 'polypeptide(L)'
;MATVLVATVALLGAGTATPAGSDHEATASAAEPAMVLLAAGDIGDCDRLGGAGARTTTKILGGLDGTIAALGDLVYPAGTAQAFHDCYATTWGIYKDRTRPVPGNHEYYDGTGTAAPYFDYFGPIAGDRLKGYYSYDLGGWHIVALNSNCVRVDCWIGSAQEQWLQTDLAAHPGQCTLAYWHHPLFSSGRHPAHARTEAMRPIFRDLYRAGATVVLNGHEHFYERFAPQDPDGNPDPNGIREFVVGTGGGLAKGYTEPPFGNSEVRNSGEFGVLKLVLHHDTYDWEFIGDPSGSFHDAGTGHCHRQPGSGVVTN
;
A
#
# COMPACT_ATOMS: atom_id res chain seq x y z
N MET A 1 -97.52 -24.90 -33.80
CA MET A 1 -96.36 -24.39 -34.51
C MET A 1 -95.18 -24.37 -33.45
N ALA A 2 -94.27 -25.30 -33.51
CA ALA A 2 -93.18 -25.41 -32.58
C ALA A 2 -91.88 -25.03 -33.30
N THR A 3 -91.23 -24.08 -32.81
CA THR A 3 -89.96 -23.59 -33.34
C THR A 3 -88.82 -24.24 -32.56
N VAL A 4 -88.00 -25.01 -33.26
CA VAL A 4 -86.81 -25.69 -32.72
C VAL A 4 -85.63 -24.72 -32.74
N LEU A 5 -85.03 -24.45 -31.59
CA LEU A 5 -83.81 -23.69 -31.47
C LEU A 5 -82.60 -24.65 -31.48
N VAL A 6 -81.71 -24.50 -32.46
CA VAL A 6 -80.46 -25.23 -32.51
C VAL A 6 -79.36 -24.43 -31.80
N ALA A 7 -78.82 -25.04 -30.74
CA ALA A 7 -77.70 -24.46 -29.98
C ALA A 7 -76.35 -24.96 -30.58
N THR A 8 -75.53 -24.03 -31.03
CA THR A 8 -74.16 -24.28 -31.51
C THR A 8 -73.19 -24.22 -30.35
N VAL A 9 -72.50 -25.34 -30.03
CA VAL A 9 -71.45 -25.36 -29.02
C VAL A 9 -70.12 -24.98 -29.70
N ALA A 10 -69.53 -23.87 -29.22
CA ALA A 10 -68.20 -23.47 -29.57
C ALA A 10 -67.19 -24.09 -28.64
N LEU A 11 -66.29 -24.92 -29.12
CA LEU A 11 -65.09 -25.44 -28.39
C LEU A 11 -64.05 -24.32 -28.22
N LEU A 12 -63.79 -23.90 -27.01
CA LEU A 12 -62.67 -23.06 -26.66
C LEU A 12 -61.43 -23.94 -26.49
N GLY A 13 -60.47 -23.77 -27.40
CA GLY A 13 -59.13 -24.37 -27.29
C GLY A 13 -58.34 -23.72 -26.20
N ALA A 14 -57.92 -24.52 -25.19
CA ALA A 14 -56.99 -24.06 -24.14
C ALA A 14 -55.57 -23.99 -24.75
N GLY A 15 -55.08 -22.77 -25.02
CA GLY A 15 -53.69 -22.50 -25.34
C GLY A 15 -52.84 -22.57 -24.04
N THR A 16 -51.93 -23.53 -23.99
CA THR A 16 -50.91 -23.59 -22.92
C THR A 16 -49.88 -22.46 -23.16
N ALA A 17 -49.90 -21.47 -22.33
CA ALA A 17 -48.85 -20.44 -22.29
C ALA A 17 -47.61 -21.07 -21.64
N THR A 18 -46.52 -21.20 -22.37
CA THR A 18 -45.18 -21.44 -21.86
C THR A 18 -44.69 -20.20 -21.16
N PRO A 19 -44.13 -20.28 -19.90
CA PRO A 19 -43.51 -19.14 -19.27
C PRO A 19 -42.24 -18.76 -20.04
N ALA A 20 -42.17 -17.49 -20.45
CA ALA A 20 -40.94 -16.91 -20.98
C ALA A 20 -39.86 -16.95 -19.89
N GLY A 21 -38.82 -17.74 -20.10
CA GLY A 21 -37.62 -17.71 -19.27
C GLY A 21 -36.98 -16.35 -19.41
N SER A 22 -36.91 -15.61 -18.31
CA SER A 22 -36.08 -14.43 -18.21
C SER A 22 -34.61 -14.87 -18.13
N ASP A 23 -33.95 -14.95 -19.28
CA ASP A 23 -32.50 -15.04 -19.32
C ASP A 23 -31.92 -13.72 -18.72
N HIS A 24 -31.66 -13.72 -17.43
CA HIS A 24 -30.77 -12.74 -16.84
C HIS A 24 -29.36 -13.10 -17.33
N GLU A 25 -29.01 -12.52 -18.47
CA GLU A 25 -27.63 -12.41 -18.89
C GLU A 25 -26.90 -11.63 -17.78
N ALA A 26 -26.16 -12.37 -16.95
CA ALA A 26 -25.21 -11.79 -16.01
C ALA A 26 -24.18 -11.04 -16.86
N THR A 27 -24.34 -9.71 -16.95
CA THR A 27 -23.30 -8.86 -17.51
C THR A 27 -22.04 -9.10 -16.68
N ALA A 28 -21.08 -9.81 -17.24
CA ALA A 28 -19.76 -9.91 -16.65
C ALA A 28 -19.23 -8.48 -16.49
N SER A 29 -19.13 -8.03 -15.24
CA SER A 29 -18.47 -6.78 -14.93
C SER A 29 -17.07 -6.84 -15.52
N ALA A 30 -16.75 -5.91 -16.42
CA ALA A 30 -15.39 -5.81 -16.95
C ALA A 30 -14.44 -5.70 -15.75
N ALA A 31 -13.47 -6.61 -15.67
CA ALA A 31 -12.48 -6.56 -14.61
C ALA A 31 -11.79 -5.18 -14.65
N GLU A 32 -11.71 -4.51 -13.51
CA GLU A 32 -10.96 -3.26 -13.39
C GLU A 32 -9.53 -3.46 -13.91
N PRO A 33 -8.99 -2.49 -14.68
CA PRO A 33 -7.64 -2.60 -15.20
C PRO A 33 -6.63 -2.72 -14.06
N ALA A 34 -5.62 -3.57 -14.23
CA ALA A 34 -4.53 -3.70 -13.28
C ALA A 34 -3.80 -2.36 -13.12
N MET A 35 -3.54 -1.97 -11.88
CA MET A 35 -2.87 -0.71 -11.56
C MET A 35 -1.46 -0.96 -11.03
N VAL A 36 -0.54 -0.03 -11.31
CA VAL A 36 0.85 -0.14 -10.88
C VAL A 36 1.11 0.80 -9.71
N LEU A 37 1.66 0.25 -8.63
CA LEU A 37 2.22 0.99 -7.50
C LEU A 37 3.73 0.75 -7.45
N LEU A 38 4.52 1.84 -7.43
CA LEU A 38 5.97 1.83 -7.33
C LEU A 38 6.35 2.32 -5.94
N ALA A 39 7.25 1.63 -5.23
CA ALA A 39 7.55 1.99 -3.86
C ALA A 39 9.04 1.93 -3.53
N ALA A 40 9.57 2.95 -2.87
CA ALA A 40 10.79 2.91 -2.06
C ALA A 40 10.81 4.12 -1.11
N GLY A 41 11.58 4.01 -0.04
CA GLY A 41 11.91 5.08 0.90
C GLY A 41 13.41 5.34 0.93
N ASP A 42 13.84 6.23 1.85
CA ASP A 42 15.27 6.45 2.12
C ASP A 42 16.02 6.95 0.88
N ILE A 43 15.62 8.14 0.36
CA ILE A 43 15.84 8.50 -1.04
C ILE A 43 17.05 9.45 -1.22
N GLY A 44 16.94 10.68 -0.76
CA GLY A 44 17.81 11.76 -1.14
C GLY A 44 19.01 11.97 -0.23
N ASP A 45 20.08 11.16 -0.35
CA ASP A 45 21.33 11.35 0.39
C ASP A 45 22.34 12.15 -0.47
N CYS A 46 22.09 13.46 -0.59
CA CYS A 46 22.92 14.32 -1.41
C CYS A 46 24.23 14.72 -0.72
N ASP A 47 24.24 14.77 0.61
CA ASP A 47 25.43 15.17 1.38
C ASP A 47 26.51 14.08 1.35
N ARG A 48 26.16 12.82 1.61
CA ARG A 48 27.11 11.72 1.71
C ARG A 48 27.40 11.03 0.38
N LEU A 49 26.36 10.89 -0.46
CA LEU A 49 26.46 10.16 -1.74
C LEU A 49 26.34 11.09 -2.95
N GLY A 50 26.29 12.42 -2.75
CA GLY A 50 26.04 13.36 -3.84
C GLY A 50 24.74 13.06 -4.59
N GLY A 51 23.79 12.34 -3.97
CA GLY A 51 22.52 11.94 -4.57
C GLY A 51 22.61 10.85 -5.63
N ALA A 52 23.71 10.09 -5.70
CA ALA A 52 23.92 9.08 -6.75
C ALA A 52 22.81 7.99 -6.73
N GLY A 53 22.47 7.46 -5.55
CA GLY A 53 21.42 6.46 -5.39
C GLY A 53 20.05 6.99 -5.84
N ALA A 54 19.67 8.18 -5.38
CA ALA A 54 18.42 8.83 -5.79
C ALA A 54 18.34 9.04 -7.31
N ARG A 55 19.45 9.42 -7.97
CA ARG A 55 19.48 9.54 -9.44
C ARG A 55 19.33 8.19 -10.14
N THR A 56 19.89 7.12 -9.60
CA THR A 56 19.71 5.76 -10.12
C THR A 56 18.23 5.37 -10.08
N THR A 57 17.60 5.48 -8.93
CA THR A 57 16.17 5.11 -8.77
C THR A 57 15.24 6.07 -9.51
N THR A 58 15.61 7.36 -9.69
CA THR A 58 14.89 8.30 -10.56
C THR A 58 14.84 7.81 -12.01
N LYS A 59 15.96 7.27 -12.52
CA LYS A 59 16.00 6.71 -13.89
C LYS A 59 15.12 5.46 -14.01
N ILE A 60 15.12 4.60 -12.99
CA ILE A 60 14.23 3.43 -12.96
C ILE A 60 12.77 3.88 -13.04
N LEU A 61 12.37 4.85 -12.20
CA LEU A 61 11.02 5.41 -12.19
C LEU A 61 10.64 6.05 -13.54
N GLY A 62 11.59 6.60 -14.28
CA GLY A 62 11.38 7.19 -15.60
C GLY A 62 11.00 6.20 -16.68
N GLY A 63 11.33 4.92 -16.52
CA GLY A 63 10.95 3.82 -17.40
C GLY A 63 9.66 3.11 -17.00
N LEU A 64 8.97 3.56 -15.93
CA LEU A 64 7.81 2.89 -15.36
C LEU A 64 6.64 3.85 -15.18
N ASP A 65 5.48 3.45 -15.66
CA ASP A 65 4.22 4.13 -15.36
C ASP A 65 3.64 3.61 -14.04
N GLY A 66 2.85 4.45 -13.36
CA GLY A 66 2.16 4.08 -12.12
C GLY A 66 2.22 5.15 -11.03
N THR A 67 1.51 4.91 -9.94
CA THR A 67 1.54 5.73 -8.74
C THR A 67 2.79 5.40 -7.92
N ILE A 68 3.41 6.40 -7.31
CA ILE A 68 4.62 6.23 -6.48
C ILE A 68 4.23 6.38 -5.02
N ALA A 69 4.42 5.34 -4.22
CA ALA A 69 4.41 5.38 -2.77
C ALA A 69 5.83 5.71 -2.27
N ALA A 70 6.07 6.95 -1.87
CA ALA A 70 7.35 7.36 -1.29
C ALA A 70 7.32 7.08 0.23
N LEU A 71 8.12 6.11 0.69
CA LEU A 71 8.02 5.48 2.01
C LEU A 71 8.77 6.23 3.14
N GLY A 72 8.89 7.55 3.03
CA GLY A 72 9.55 8.40 4.04
C GLY A 72 11.06 8.49 3.90
N ASP A 73 11.65 9.37 4.70
CA ASP A 73 13.07 9.77 4.62
C ASP A 73 13.44 10.17 3.20
N LEU A 74 12.70 11.18 2.69
CA LEU A 74 12.81 11.61 1.29
C LEU A 74 14.09 12.42 1.05
N VAL A 75 14.64 13.04 2.11
CA VAL A 75 15.91 13.77 2.08
C VAL A 75 16.70 13.62 3.37
N TYR A 76 18.02 13.61 3.24
CA TYR A 76 18.99 13.51 4.33
C TYR A 76 19.94 14.72 4.37
N PRO A 77 20.52 15.04 5.57
CA PRO A 77 20.30 14.39 6.87
C PRO A 77 19.04 14.90 7.59
N ALA A 78 18.38 15.91 7.06
CA ALA A 78 17.20 16.55 7.65
C ALA A 78 16.25 17.06 6.58
N GLY A 79 14.93 16.97 6.84
CA GLY A 79 13.85 17.37 5.94
C GLY A 79 13.71 18.90 5.81
N THR A 80 14.80 19.62 5.51
CA THR A 80 14.77 21.07 5.33
C THR A 80 14.24 21.47 3.95
N ALA A 81 13.69 22.68 3.83
CA ALA A 81 13.23 23.23 2.55
C ALA A 81 14.36 23.25 1.50
N GLN A 82 15.60 23.54 1.94
CA GLN A 82 16.77 23.53 1.06
C GLN A 82 17.07 22.13 0.54
N ALA A 83 17.03 21.10 1.41
CA ALA A 83 17.26 19.71 1.01
C ALA A 83 16.17 19.22 0.03
N PHE A 84 14.91 19.56 0.26
CA PHE A 84 13.85 19.30 -0.72
C PHE A 84 14.08 19.96 -2.06
N HIS A 85 14.50 21.24 -2.06
CA HIS A 85 14.76 21.98 -3.29
C HIS A 85 15.96 21.43 -4.06
N ASP A 86 17.10 21.19 -3.39
CA ASP A 86 18.37 20.89 -4.06
C ASP A 86 18.53 19.41 -4.39
N CYS A 87 17.91 18.52 -3.58
CA CYS A 87 18.10 17.09 -3.70
C CYS A 87 16.85 16.38 -4.23
N TYR A 88 15.73 16.47 -3.53
CA TYR A 88 14.52 15.73 -3.89
C TYR A 88 13.90 16.26 -5.18
N ALA A 89 13.73 17.57 -5.31
CA ALA A 89 13.08 18.19 -6.47
C ALA A 89 13.80 17.89 -7.80
N THR A 90 15.13 17.71 -7.76
CA THR A 90 15.97 17.41 -8.93
C THR A 90 16.07 15.91 -9.24
N THR A 91 15.49 15.06 -8.40
CA THR A 91 15.47 13.60 -8.53
C THR A 91 14.01 13.09 -8.54
N TRP A 92 13.54 12.42 -7.51
CA TRP A 92 12.18 11.90 -7.43
C TRP A 92 11.11 12.99 -7.54
N GLY A 93 11.40 14.21 -7.17
CA GLY A 93 10.49 15.36 -7.26
C GLY A 93 9.97 15.67 -8.65
N ILE A 94 10.66 15.23 -9.72
CA ILE A 94 10.15 15.36 -11.10
C ILE A 94 8.91 14.51 -11.36
N TYR A 95 8.61 13.54 -10.48
CA TYR A 95 7.42 12.69 -10.50
C TYR A 95 6.39 13.05 -9.41
N LYS A 96 6.48 14.26 -8.84
CA LYS A 96 5.64 14.69 -7.72
C LYS A 96 4.15 14.47 -7.96
N ASP A 97 3.66 14.73 -9.16
CA ASP A 97 2.23 14.68 -9.47
C ASP A 97 1.61 13.27 -9.32
N ARG A 98 2.42 12.24 -9.53
CA ARG A 98 2.03 10.85 -9.33
C ARG A 98 2.53 10.24 -8.01
N THR A 99 3.11 11.05 -7.12
CA THR A 99 3.64 10.60 -5.83
C THR A 99 2.59 10.72 -4.73
N ARG A 100 2.54 9.73 -3.85
CA ARG A 100 1.74 9.66 -2.63
C ARG A 100 2.69 9.39 -1.46
N PRO A 101 3.22 10.44 -0.81
CA PRO A 101 4.30 10.30 0.16
C PRO A 101 3.78 10.05 1.58
N VAL A 102 4.60 9.40 2.41
CA VAL A 102 4.49 9.44 3.88
C VAL A 102 5.76 10.04 4.46
N PRO A 103 5.72 10.70 5.64
CA PRO A 103 6.92 11.23 6.26
C PRO A 103 7.71 10.13 7.00
N GLY A 104 9.04 10.15 6.86
CA GLY A 104 9.95 9.42 7.72
C GLY A 104 10.41 10.27 8.92
N ASN A 105 11.38 9.76 9.68
CA ASN A 105 11.90 10.51 10.83
C ASN A 105 12.78 11.69 10.43
N HIS A 106 13.46 11.62 9.28
CA HIS A 106 14.28 12.73 8.79
C HIS A 106 13.47 13.95 8.36
N GLU A 107 12.21 13.79 7.97
CA GLU A 107 11.32 14.91 7.72
C GLU A 107 11.05 15.73 8.99
N TYR A 108 11.02 15.08 10.17
CA TYR A 108 10.84 15.73 11.46
C TYR A 108 12.16 16.27 12.07
N TYR A 109 13.31 16.04 11.42
CA TYR A 109 14.59 16.68 11.81
C TYR A 109 14.80 18.04 11.11
N ASP A 110 13.71 18.68 10.69
CA ASP A 110 13.66 19.97 10.00
C ASP A 110 14.06 21.19 10.87
N GLY A 111 14.43 20.96 12.12
CA GLY A 111 14.72 21.99 13.12
C GLY A 111 13.49 22.47 13.88
N THR A 112 12.27 22.22 13.41
CA THR A 112 11.01 22.56 14.07
C THR A 112 10.34 21.36 14.72
N GLY A 113 10.62 20.17 14.23
CA GLY A 113 10.00 18.90 14.63
C GLY A 113 8.56 18.76 14.15
N THR A 114 8.15 19.50 13.12
CA THR A 114 6.79 19.50 12.57
C THR A 114 6.70 18.96 11.16
N ALA A 115 7.83 18.65 10.52
CA ALA A 115 7.94 18.28 9.11
C ALA A 115 7.33 19.35 8.17
N ALA A 116 7.36 20.63 8.59
CA ALA A 116 6.74 21.72 7.83
C ALA A 116 7.24 21.79 6.37
N PRO A 117 8.55 21.70 6.07
CA PRO A 117 9.03 21.76 4.68
C PRO A 117 8.51 20.62 3.81
N TYR A 118 8.32 19.41 4.36
CA TYR A 118 7.72 18.28 3.68
C TYR A 118 6.27 18.58 3.26
N PHE A 119 5.46 19.06 4.20
CA PHE A 119 4.07 19.43 3.91
C PHE A 119 3.97 20.64 2.98
N ASP A 120 4.88 21.62 3.10
CA ASP A 120 4.94 22.77 2.20
C ASP A 120 5.31 22.33 0.76
N TYR A 121 6.24 21.37 0.65
CA TYR A 121 6.67 20.85 -0.63
C TYR A 121 5.56 20.06 -1.33
N PHE A 122 4.91 19.09 -0.65
CA PHE A 122 3.91 18.23 -1.28
C PHE A 122 2.52 18.85 -1.30
N GLY A 123 2.18 19.72 -0.36
CA GLY A 123 0.84 20.29 -0.25
C GLY A 123 -0.21 19.23 0.07
N PRO A 124 -1.43 19.33 -0.51
CA PRO A 124 -2.55 18.45 -0.18
C PRO A 124 -2.30 16.95 -0.43
N ILE A 125 -1.38 16.58 -1.32
CA ILE A 125 -1.10 15.17 -1.62
C ILE A 125 -0.40 14.43 -0.46
N ALA A 126 0.17 15.16 0.52
CA ALA A 126 0.71 14.61 1.75
C ALA A 126 -0.35 14.44 2.86
N GLY A 127 -1.62 14.69 2.56
CA GLY A 127 -2.71 14.69 3.52
C GLY A 127 -2.73 15.94 4.43
N ASP A 128 -3.43 15.83 5.55
CA ASP A 128 -3.50 16.87 6.56
C ASP A 128 -2.13 17.03 7.25
N ARG A 129 -1.59 18.27 7.27
CA ARG A 129 -0.25 18.55 7.80
C ARG A 129 -0.09 18.29 9.31
N LEU A 130 -1.19 18.18 10.06
CA LEU A 130 -1.15 17.81 11.48
C LEU A 130 -1.20 16.30 11.70
N LYS A 131 -1.47 15.54 10.63
CA LYS A 131 -1.71 14.09 10.66
C LYS A 131 -0.63 13.34 9.87
N GLY A 132 -0.46 13.68 8.59
CA GLY A 132 0.45 12.99 7.67
C GLY A 132 0.00 11.55 7.37
N TYR A 133 -1.29 11.23 7.57
CA TYR A 133 -1.91 9.98 7.18
C TYR A 133 -3.20 10.24 6.39
N TYR A 134 -3.48 9.38 5.44
CA TYR A 134 -4.61 9.47 4.49
C TYR A 134 -4.81 8.14 3.78
N SER A 135 -5.90 8.01 3.01
CA SER A 135 -6.15 6.87 2.14
C SER A 135 -6.59 7.32 0.75
N TYR A 136 -6.51 6.42 -0.22
CA TYR A 136 -6.98 6.60 -1.59
C TYR A 136 -7.20 5.25 -2.25
N ASP A 137 -8.03 5.22 -3.29
CA ASP A 137 -8.23 4.02 -4.08
C ASP A 137 -7.32 4.01 -5.31
N LEU A 138 -6.81 2.83 -5.64
CA LEU A 138 -5.99 2.58 -6.82
C LEU A 138 -6.50 1.33 -7.52
N GLY A 139 -7.33 1.51 -8.55
CA GLY A 139 -8.11 0.42 -9.12
C GLY A 139 -9.07 -0.16 -8.06
N GLY A 140 -9.16 -1.47 -7.96
CA GLY A 140 -9.97 -2.14 -6.96
C GLY A 140 -9.31 -2.28 -5.57
N TRP A 141 -8.16 -1.63 -5.33
CA TRP A 141 -7.44 -1.69 -4.07
C TRP A 141 -7.64 -0.41 -3.25
N HIS A 142 -7.84 -0.60 -1.95
CA HIS A 142 -7.80 0.46 -0.96
C HIS A 142 -6.38 0.65 -0.43
N ILE A 143 -5.82 1.84 -0.59
CA ILE A 143 -4.44 2.14 -0.24
C ILE A 143 -4.41 3.07 0.96
N VAL A 144 -3.74 2.66 2.03
CA VAL A 144 -3.69 3.38 3.31
C VAL A 144 -2.27 3.87 3.56
N ALA A 145 -2.08 5.18 3.58
CA ALA A 145 -0.83 5.86 3.90
C ALA A 145 -0.84 6.31 5.37
N LEU A 146 0.11 5.86 6.17
CA LEU A 146 0.14 6.07 7.62
C LEU A 146 1.40 6.83 8.07
N ASN A 147 1.31 7.46 9.24
CA ASN A 147 2.44 8.16 9.84
C ASN A 147 2.96 7.38 11.05
N SER A 148 4.12 6.75 10.89
CA SER A 148 4.77 5.97 11.96
C SER A 148 5.69 6.77 12.87
N ASN A 149 5.66 8.10 12.80
CA ASN A 149 6.40 8.96 13.72
C ASN A 149 5.63 9.12 15.04
N CYS A 150 5.46 8.02 15.78
CA CYS A 150 4.57 7.92 16.94
C CYS A 150 4.92 8.85 18.12
N VAL A 151 6.10 9.45 18.11
CA VAL A 151 6.48 10.53 19.04
C VAL A 151 6.00 11.92 18.61
N ARG A 152 5.40 12.03 17.41
CA ARG A 152 4.89 13.26 16.81
C ARG A 152 3.40 13.18 16.55
N VAL A 153 2.96 12.01 16.03
CA VAL A 153 1.57 11.70 15.74
C VAL A 153 1.25 10.37 16.42
N ASP A 154 0.39 10.42 17.40
CA ASP A 154 0.07 9.26 18.23
C ASP A 154 -0.38 8.03 17.41
N CYS A 155 0.21 6.86 17.71
CA CYS A 155 -0.04 5.59 17.02
C CYS A 155 -0.58 4.49 17.95
N TRP A 156 -0.67 4.73 19.25
CA TRP A 156 -1.12 3.72 20.22
C TRP A 156 -2.64 3.51 20.19
N ILE A 157 -3.08 2.52 20.93
CA ILE A 157 -4.50 2.17 21.07
C ILE A 157 -5.31 3.39 21.53
N GLY A 158 -6.37 3.70 20.80
CA GLY A 158 -7.24 4.85 21.05
C GLY A 158 -6.71 6.18 20.50
N SER A 159 -5.57 6.18 19.78
CA SER A 159 -5.08 7.37 19.11
C SER A 159 -6.00 7.83 17.98
N ALA A 160 -5.89 9.12 17.61
CA ALA A 160 -6.69 9.66 16.51
C ALA A 160 -6.39 8.96 15.17
N GLN A 161 -5.14 8.53 14.94
CA GLN A 161 -4.76 7.80 13.75
C GLN A 161 -5.38 6.38 13.73
N GLU A 162 -5.32 5.65 14.85
CA GLU A 162 -5.93 4.33 14.94
C GLU A 162 -7.45 4.37 14.76
N GLN A 163 -8.15 5.30 15.43
CA GLN A 163 -9.61 5.47 15.30
C GLN A 163 -10.00 5.86 13.87
N TRP A 164 -9.22 6.71 13.22
CA TRP A 164 -9.41 7.05 11.82
C TRP A 164 -9.23 5.82 10.94
N LEU A 165 -8.17 5.03 11.14
CA LEU A 165 -7.92 3.81 10.38
C LEU A 165 -9.06 2.80 10.51
N GLN A 166 -9.55 2.56 11.71
CA GLN A 166 -10.68 1.65 11.95
C GLN A 166 -11.94 2.11 11.20
N THR A 167 -12.20 3.43 11.19
CA THR A 167 -13.34 4.01 10.47
C THR A 167 -13.17 3.89 8.96
N ASP A 168 -11.97 4.16 8.47
CA ASP A 168 -11.60 4.10 7.06
C ASP A 168 -11.72 2.68 6.51
N LEU A 169 -11.13 1.70 7.19
CA LEU A 169 -11.24 0.28 6.82
C LEU A 169 -12.70 -0.23 6.83
N ALA A 170 -13.48 0.21 7.80
CA ALA A 170 -14.90 -0.15 7.87
C ALA A 170 -15.75 0.45 6.73
N ALA A 171 -15.30 1.56 6.14
CA ALA A 171 -15.94 2.19 4.99
C ALA A 171 -15.61 1.50 3.65
N HIS A 172 -14.57 0.64 3.61
CA HIS A 172 -14.09 -0.06 2.40
C HIS A 172 -14.16 -1.59 2.52
N PRO A 173 -15.32 -2.17 2.92
CA PRO A 173 -15.44 -3.60 3.14
C PRO A 173 -15.27 -4.39 1.84
N GLY A 174 -14.50 -5.50 1.90
CA GLY A 174 -14.33 -6.39 0.77
C GLY A 174 -13.37 -5.89 -0.32
N GLN A 175 -12.70 -4.76 -0.13
CA GLN A 175 -11.62 -4.34 -1.00
C GLN A 175 -10.29 -5.00 -0.59
N CYS A 176 -9.41 -5.24 -1.56
CA CYS A 176 -8.02 -5.56 -1.28
C CYS A 176 -7.36 -4.33 -0.63
N THR A 177 -6.69 -4.53 0.48
CA THR A 177 -6.05 -3.42 1.20
C THR A 177 -4.54 -3.57 1.22
N LEU A 178 -3.85 -2.48 0.86
CA LEU A 178 -2.42 -2.30 1.02
C LEU A 178 -2.17 -1.06 1.89
N ALA A 179 -1.33 -1.20 2.92
CA ALA A 179 -0.92 -0.07 3.74
C ALA A 179 0.58 0.21 3.63
N TYR A 180 1.00 1.46 3.84
CA TYR A 180 2.42 1.79 3.90
C TYR A 180 2.70 2.92 4.88
N TRP A 181 3.89 2.85 5.49
CA TRP A 181 4.47 3.84 6.39
C TRP A 181 5.98 3.67 6.47
N HIS A 182 6.68 4.55 7.19
CA HIS A 182 8.14 4.55 7.16
C HIS A 182 8.79 3.45 8.01
N HIS A 183 8.53 3.39 9.34
CA HIS A 183 9.23 2.48 10.27
C HIS A 183 8.61 1.06 10.24
N PRO A 184 9.32 0.01 9.79
CA PRO A 184 8.79 -1.34 9.72
C PRO A 184 8.45 -1.90 11.10
N LEU A 185 7.44 -2.76 11.21
CA LEU A 185 7.15 -3.50 12.42
C LEU A 185 8.11 -4.68 12.59
N PHE A 186 8.43 -5.34 11.48
CA PHE A 186 9.37 -6.46 11.43
C PHE A 186 10.54 -6.12 10.52
N SER A 187 11.75 -6.40 10.97
CA SER A 187 12.96 -6.16 10.16
C SER A 187 14.16 -6.91 10.73
N SER A 188 15.04 -7.36 9.85
CA SER A 188 16.38 -7.84 10.18
C SER A 188 17.41 -6.70 10.28
N GLY A 189 16.98 -5.44 10.22
CA GLY A 189 17.84 -4.27 10.26
C GLY A 189 18.60 -4.10 11.58
N ARG A 190 19.55 -3.18 11.56
CA ARG A 190 20.39 -2.88 12.73
C ARG A 190 19.76 -1.85 13.66
N HIS A 191 18.69 -1.20 13.25
CA HIS A 191 17.91 -0.36 14.14
C HIS A 191 17.04 -1.32 14.97
N PRO A 192 17.39 -1.57 16.25
CA PRO A 192 16.60 -2.51 17.05
C PRO A 192 15.15 -2.06 17.07
N ALA A 193 14.23 -3.04 17.14
CA ALA A 193 12.82 -2.79 17.37
C ALA A 193 12.68 -1.84 18.57
N HIS A 194 12.59 -0.56 18.30
CA HIS A 194 12.46 0.46 19.33
C HIS A 194 11.00 0.55 19.72
N ALA A 195 10.73 1.10 20.90
CA ALA A 195 9.38 1.45 21.32
C ALA A 195 8.57 2.21 20.25
N ARG A 196 9.24 2.80 19.24
CA ARG A 196 8.62 3.47 18.09
C ARG A 196 7.99 2.50 17.09
N THR A 197 8.68 1.41 16.74
CA THR A 197 8.15 0.39 15.83
C THR A 197 7.05 -0.41 16.51
N GLU A 198 7.22 -0.75 17.79
CA GLU A 198 6.19 -1.41 18.59
C GLU A 198 4.92 -0.57 18.76
N ALA A 199 5.02 0.76 18.72
CA ALA A 199 3.86 1.65 18.77
C ALA A 199 2.93 1.48 17.55
N MET A 200 3.42 0.94 16.41
CA MET A 200 2.61 0.63 15.24
C MET A 200 1.91 -0.74 15.33
N ARG A 201 2.20 -1.57 16.32
CA ARG A 201 1.58 -2.90 16.45
C ARG A 201 0.05 -2.88 16.58
N PRO A 202 -0.59 -1.95 17.31
CA PRO A 202 -2.06 -1.83 17.31
C PRO A 202 -2.62 -1.57 15.91
N ILE A 203 -2.01 -0.67 15.17
CA ILE A 203 -2.36 -0.33 13.78
C ILE A 203 -2.20 -1.56 12.86
N PHE A 204 -1.09 -2.29 12.99
CA PHE A 204 -0.87 -3.52 12.22
C PHE A 204 -1.93 -4.59 12.57
N ARG A 205 -2.34 -4.70 13.84
CA ARG A 205 -3.43 -5.58 14.26
C ARG A 205 -4.78 -5.22 13.63
N ASP A 206 -5.09 -3.95 13.53
CA ASP A 206 -6.33 -3.50 12.91
C ASP A 206 -6.34 -3.76 11.41
N LEU A 207 -5.21 -3.53 10.72
CA LEU A 207 -5.02 -3.91 9.32
C LEU A 207 -5.18 -5.42 9.12
N TYR A 208 -4.53 -6.24 9.97
CA TYR A 208 -4.64 -7.70 9.91
C TYR A 208 -6.08 -8.17 10.10
N ARG A 209 -6.80 -7.64 11.09
CA ARG A 209 -8.22 -7.97 11.35
C ARG A 209 -9.14 -7.56 10.19
N ALA A 210 -8.81 -6.48 9.50
CA ALA A 210 -9.53 -6.03 8.32
C ALA A 210 -9.18 -6.81 7.04
N GLY A 211 -8.20 -7.74 7.10
CA GLY A 211 -7.76 -8.54 5.95
C GLY A 211 -6.83 -7.79 5.00
N ALA A 212 -6.08 -6.80 5.50
CA ALA A 212 -5.03 -6.18 4.70
C ALA A 212 -4.01 -7.22 4.22
N THR A 213 -3.57 -7.08 3.00
CA THR A 213 -2.77 -8.08 2.29
C THR A 213 -1.29 -7.75 2.29
N VAL A 214 -0.95 -6.47 2.11
CA VAL A 214 0.43 -6.01 1.92
C VAL A 214 0.71 -4.81 2.81
N VAL A 215 1.91 -4.78 3.39
CA VAL A 215 2.49 -3.63 4.07
C VAL A 215 3.83 -3.28 3.44
N LEU A 216 4.08 -1.97 3.19
CA LEU A 216 5.34 -1.47 2.67
C LEU A 216 5.97 -0.49 3.66
N ASN A 217 7.29 -0.61 3.84
CA ASN A 217 8.07 0.23 4.76
C ASN A 217 9.40 0.67 4.15
N GLY A 218 9.98 1.74 4.69
CA GLY A 218 11.35 2.19 4.47
C GLY A 218 12.22 2.00 5.72
N HIS A 219 12.99 3.05 6.08
CA HIS A 219 13.78 3.21 7.31
C HIS A 219 15.04 2.34 7.39
N GLU A 220 14.93 1.08 7.08
CA GLU A 220 16.07 0.18 6.97
C GLU A 220 16.58 0.22 5.54
N HIS A 221 17.81 0.72 5.34
CA HIS A 221 18.37 1.00 4.02
C HIS A 221 18.80 -0.28 3.29
N PHE A 222 17.84 -1.18 3.07
CA PHE A 222 17.99 -2.42 2.32
C PHE A 222 16.62 -2.93 1.87
N TYR A 223 16.60 -3.97 1.07
CA TYR A 223 15.40 -4.69 0.69
C TYR A 223 15.21 -5.92 1.59
N GLU A 224 14.00 -6.12 2.11
CA GLU A 224 13.62 -7.35 2.80
C GLU A 224 12.16 -7.68 2.50
N ARG A 225 11.88 -8.97 2.25
CA ARG A 225 10.53 -9.47 2.08
C ARG A 225 10.26 -10.59 3.06
N PHE A 226 9.11 -10.51 3.72
CA PHE A 226 8.64 -11.50 4.67
C PHE A 226 7.61 -12.44 4.05
N ALA A 227 7.52 -13.68 4.56
CA ALA A 227 6.34 -14.51 4.38
C ALA A 227 5.12 -13.83 5.00
N PRO A 228 3.87 -14.13 4.54
CA PRO A 228 2.68 -13.65 5.21
C PRO A 228 2.66 -14.05 6.68
N GLN A 229 2.33 -13.11 7.57
CA GLN A 229 2.44 -13.28 9.01
C GLN A 229 1.35 -12.54 9.78
N ASP A 230 1.13 -13.00 11.01
CA ASP A 230 0.25 -12.36 11.97
C ASP A 230 0.93 -11.15 12.66
N PRO A 231 0.20 -10.35 13.47
CA PRO A 231 0.77 -9.20 14.17
C PRO A 231 1.85 -9.54 15.21
N ASP A 232 2.01 -10.78 15.60
CA ASP A 232 3.03 -11.23 16.53
C ASP A 232 4.25 -11.87 15.84
N GLY A 233 4.23 -11.88 14.48
CA GLY A 233 5.33 -12.37 13.64
C GLY A 233 5.32 -13.89 13.45
N ASN A 234 4.18 -14.55 13.69
CA ASN A 234 4.05 -15.97 13.39
C ASN A 234 3.61 -16.15 11.92
N PRO A 235 4.08 -17.22 11.24
CA PRO A 235 3.64 -17.52 9.89
C PRO A 235 2.11 -17.69 9.82
N ASP A 236 1.47 -16.98 8.92
CA ASP A 236 0.04 -17.09 8.64
C ASP A 236 -0.22 -16.93 7.13
N PRO A 237 -0.68 -17.97 6.43
CA PRO A 237 -0.96 -17.89 4.99
C PRO A 237 -2.00 -16.81 4.62
N ASN A 238 -2.86 -16.41 5.56
CA ASN A 238 -3.83 -15.33 5.41
C ASN A 238 -3.38 -14.03 6.07
N GLY A 239 -2.13 -13.98 6.51
CA GLY A 239 -1.53 -12.83 7.15
C GLY A 239 -1.03 -11.77 6.18
N ILE A 240 -0.42 -10.74 6.71
CA ILE A 240 0.11 -9.61 5.94
C ILE A 240 1.51 -9.94 5.44
N ARG A 241 1.77 -9.75 4.14
CA ARG A 241 3.13 -9.76 3.59
C ARG A 241 3.74 -8.37 3.74
N GLU A 242 4.83 -8.28 4.47
CA GLU A 242 5.57 -7.03 4.66
C GLU A 242 6.79 -6.98 3.73
N PHE A 243 7.02 -5.81 3.13
CA PHE A 243 8.20 -5.48 2.35
C PHE A 243 8.87 -4.26 2.96
N VAL A 244 10.13 -4.38 3.30
CA VAL A 244 11.00 -3.25 3.62
C VAL A 244 11.74 -2.86 2.36
N VAL A 245 11.59 -1.61 1.93
CA VAL A 245 12.12 -1.09 0.65
C VAL A 245 12.81 0.26 0.89
N GLY A 246 13.81 0.27 1.78
CA GLY A 246 14.64 1.45 2.05
C GLY A 246 15.77 1.62 1.03
N THR A 247 15.49 1.31 -0.24
CA THR A 247 16.46 1.21 -1.32
C THR A 247 16.44 2.39 -2.28
N GLY A 248 15.72 3.47 -1.93
CA GLY A 248 15.48 4.63 -2.79
C GLY A 248 16.72 5.46 -3.13
N GLY A 249 17.81 5.35 -2.34
CA GLY A 249 19.05 6.06 -2.66
C GLY A 249 19.90 6.48 -1.46
N GLY A 250 19.43 6.24 -0.24
CA GLY A 250 20.21 6.47 0.99
C GLY A 250 21.37 5.49 1.14
N LEU A 251 22.38 5.86 1.93
CA LEU A 251 23.55 5.02 2.16
C LEU A 251 23.12 3.66 2.72
N ALA A 252 23.43 2.59 1.98
CA ALA A 252 23.08 1.23 2.35
C ALA A 252 23.56 0.88 3.77
N LYS A 253 22.71 0.23 4.55
CA LYS A 253 23.00 -0.31 5.87
C LYS A 253 22.83 -1.82 5.81
N GLY A 254 23.75 -2.54 6.40
CA GLY A 254 23.66 -4.01 6.46
C GLY A 254 22.55 -4.45 7.45
N TYR A 255 22.18 -5.68 7.36
CA TYR A 255 21.27 -6.37 8.28
C TYR A 255 22.03 -7.23 9.30
N THR A 256 21.32 -7.74 10.30
CA THR A 256 21.83 -8.64 11.34
C THR A 256 21.65 -10.10 10.95
N GLU A 257 22.44 -10.96 11.56
CA GLU A 257 22.29 -12.42 11.48
C GLU A 257 22.07 -13.00 12.90
N PRO A 258 21.20 -13.97 13.09
CA PRO A 258 20.28 -14.55 12.10
C PRO A 258 19.21 -13.55 11.65
N PRO A 259 18.52 -13.80 10.50
CA PRO A 259 17.40 -12.96 10.06
C PRO A 259 16.25 -12.99 11.07
N PHE A 260 15.41 -11.96 11.03
CA PHE A 260 14.14 -12.00 11.74
C PHE A 260 13.29 -13.18 11.25
N GLY A 261 12.48 -13.78 12.10
CA GLY A 261 11.58 -14.85 11.72
C GLY A 261 10.71 -14.46 10.51
N ASN A 262 10.43 -15.41 9.62
CA ASN A 262 9.69 -15.24 8.38
C ASN A 262 10.33 -14.36 7.30
N SER A 263 11.57 -13.86 7.51
CA SER A 263 12.32 -13.20 6.43
C SER A 263 12.67 -14.21 5.34
N GLU A 264 12.19 -13.97 4.11
CA GLU A 264 12.39 -14.86 2.96
C GLU A 264 13.54 -14.41 2.05
N VAL A 265 13.65 -13.10 1.84
CA VAL A 265 14.62 -12.51 0.89
C VAL A 265 15.18 -11.22 1.46
N ARG A 266 16.49 -10.98 1.32
CA ARG A 266 17.18 -9.76 1.74
C ARG A 266 18.26 -9.37 0.76
N ASN A 267 18.40 -8.05 0.51
CA ASN A 267 19.50 -7.48 -0.27
C ASN A 267 19.85 -6.08 0.23
N SER A 268 21.12 -5.82 0.53
CA SER A 268 21.62 -4.50 0.94
C SER A 268 22.65 -3.93 -0.05
N GLY A 269 22.81 -4.56 -1.21
CA GLY A 269 23.84 -4.22 -2.19
C GLY A 269 23.37 -3.33 -3.31
N GLU A 270 22.06 -3.14 -3.50
CA GLU A 270 21.53 -2.47 -4.68
C GLU A 270 20.47 -1.43 -4.33
N PHE A 271 20.51 -0.29 -5.01
CA PHE A 271 19.40 0.65 -5.06
C PHE A 271 18.32 0.14 -6.02
N GLY A 272 17.08 0.41 -5.71
CA GLY A 272 15.97 -0.03 -6.55
C GLY A 272 14.61 0.41 -6.02
N VAL A 273 13.59 0.02 -6.74
CA VAL A 273 12.19 0.25 -6.39
C VAL A 273 11.42 -1.06 -6.45
N LEU A 274 10.47 -1.24 -5.59
CA LEU A 274 9.50 -2.32 -5.65
C LEU A 274 8.37 -1.87 -6.57
N LYS A 275 8.08 -2.67 -7.60
CA LYS A 275 6.91 -2.53 -8.44
C LYS A 275 5.87 -3.56 -8.02
N LEU A 276 4.66 -3.09 -7.75
CA LEU A 276 3.49 -3.92 -7.54
C LEU A 276 2.51 -3.71 -8.70
N VAL A 277 2.01 -4.80 -9.27
CA VAL A 277 0.90 -4.80 -10.21
C VAL A 277 -0.33 -5.32 -9.47
N LEU A 278 -1.27 -4.43 -9.22
CA LEU A 278 -2.47 -4.69 -8.42
C LEU A 278 -3.60 -5.14 -9.35
N HIS A 279 -3.96 -6.41 -9.28
CA HIS A 279 -5.08 -7.01 -10.02
C HIS A 279 -6.33 -7.07 -9.12
N HIS A 280 -7.45 -7.53 -9.65
CA HIS A 280 -8.70 -7.62 -8.89
C HIS A 280 -8.56 -8.45 -7.60
N ASP A 281 -7.95 -9.65 -7.64
CA ASP A 281 -7.85 -10.59 -6.51
C ASP A 281 -6.41 -11.04 -6.21
N THR A 282 -5.43 -10.53 -6.97
CA THR A 282 -4.02 -10.89 -6.83
C THR A 282 -3.15 -9.65 -6.98
N TYR A 283 -1.89 -9.79 -6.61
CA TYR A 283 -0.87 -8.80 -6.92
C TYR A 283 0.42 -9.51 -7.33
N ASP A 284 1.14 -8.91 -8.26
CA ASP A 284 2.50 -9.32 -8.59
C ASP A 284 3.48 -8.32 -8.00
N TRP A 285 4.63 -8.80 -7.55
CA TRP A 285 5.74 -7.93 -7.14
C TRP A 285 6.98 -8.21 -7.95
N GLU A 286 7.78 -7.17 -8.15
CA GLU A 286 9.09 -7.24 -8.79
C GLU A 286 9.98 -6.15 -8.19
N PHE A 287 11.13 -6.54 -7.64
CA PHE A 287 12.17 -5.57 -7.30
C PHE A 287 12.96 -5.20 -8.55
N ILE A 288 12.93 -3.91 -8.90
CA ILE A 288 13.65 -3.37 -10.06
C ILE A 288 14.87 -2.62 -9.54
N GLY A 289 16.02 -3.27 -9.60
CA GLY A 289 17.30 -2.74 -9.17
C GLY A 289 18.04 -1.95 -10.25
N ASP A 290 19.23 -1.45 -9.86
CA ASP A 290 20.17 -0.86 -10.83
C ASP A 290 20.44 -1.85 -11.97
N PRO A 291 20.41 -1.43 -13.25
CA PRO A 291 20.69 -2.31 -14.39
C PRO A 291 22.06 -3.00 -14.36
N SER A 292 23.01 -2.47 -13.59
CA SER A 292 24.32 -3.11 -13.38
C SER A 292 24.33 -4.14 -12.25
N GLY A 293 23.25 -4.22 -11.48
CA GLY A 293 23.08 -5.16 -10.39
C GLY A 293 22.68 -6.56 -10.87
N SER A 294 22.58 -7.48 -9.92
CA SER A 294 22.22 -8.88 -10.19
C SER A 294 21.10 -9.40 -9.28
N PHE A 295 20.67 -8.59 -8.34
CA PHE A 295 19.62 -9.00 -7.42
C PHE A 295 18.25 -8.95 -8.10
N HIS A 296 17.48 -10.02 -7.91
CA HIS A 296 16.13 -10.13 -8.43
C HIS A 296 15.23 -10.80 -7.37
N ASP A 297 14.07 -10.22 -7.14
CA ASP A 297 12.99 -10.82 -6.37
C ASP A 297 11.65 -10.49 -7.02
N ALA A 298 10.89 -11.50 -7.37
CA ALA A 298 9.59 -11.36 -7.98
C ALA A 298 8.66 -12.49 -7.55
N GLY A 299 7.36 -12.27 -7.66
CA GLY A 299 6.36 -13.29 -7.38
C GLY A 299 4.94 -12.76 -7.46
N THR A 300 4.00 -13.61 -7.03
CA THR A 300 2.56 -13.32 -7.03
C THR A 300 1.97 -13.66 -5.66
N GLY A 301 1.03 -12.84 -5.19
CA GLY A 301 0.26 -13.07 -3.98
C GLY A 301 -1.23 -12.92 -4.23
N HIS A 302 -2.04 -13.43 -3.30
CA HIS A 302 -3.49 -13.29 -3.32
C HIS A 302 -3.93 -12.22 -2.34
N CYS A 303 -4.99 -11.51 -2.71
CA CYS A 303 -5.66 -10.56 -1.82
C CYS A 303 -6.52 -11.29 -0.79
N HIS A 304 -6.47 -10.84 0.45
CA HIS A 304 -7.27 -11.35 1.56
C HIS A 304 -8.49 -10.44 1.77
N ARG A 305 -9.57 -10.68 1.02
CA ARG A 305 -10.82 -9.94 1.23
C ARG A 305 -11.57 -10.54 2.41
N GLN A 306 -11.81 -9.75 3.46
CA GLN A 306 -12.79 -10.15 4.46
C GLN A 306 -14.17 -10.19 3.79
N PRO A 307 -14.95 -11.28 3.93
CA PRO A 307 -16.34 -11.28 3.50
C PRO A 307 -16.99 -10.08 4.20
N GLY A 308 -17.59 -9.18 3.43
CA GLY A 308 -18.36 -8.09 4.01
C GLY A 308 -19.25 -8.67 5.08
N SER A 309 -19.26 -8.10 6.28
CA SER A 309 -20.14 -8.50 7.35
C SER A 309 -21.57 -8.32 6.84
N GLY A 310 -22.13 -9.37 6.24
CA GLY A 310 -23.51 -9.39 5.84
C GLY A 310 -24.30 -9.05 7.10
N VAL A 311 -25.04 -7.95 7.05
CA VAL A 311 -26.00 -7.61 8.08
C VAL A 311 -26.91 -8.82 8.21
N VAL A 312 -26.70 -9.61 9.26
CA VAL A 312 -27.67 -10.63 9.68
C VAL A 312 -28.87 -9.82 10.16
N THR A 313 -29.80 -9.56 9.26
CA THR A 313 -31.14 -9.09 9.65
C THR A 313 -31.82 -10.26 10.32
N ASN A 314 -31.92 -10.21 11.66
CA ASN A 314 -32.84 -11.03 12.44
C ASN A 314 -34.30 -10.65 12.13
#